data_a5ddb9b52f1826cd10fa3686ca675d60
#
_entry.id   a5ddb9b52f1826cd10fa3686ca675d60
#
_cell.length_a   1.000
_cell.length_b   1.000
_cell.length_c   1.000
_cell.angle_alpha   90.00
_cell.angle_beta   90.00
_cell.angle_gamma   90.00
#
_symmetry.space_group_name_H-M   'P 1'
#
loop_
_entity.id
_entity.type
_entity.pdbx_description
1 polymer ?
#
loop_
_entity_poly.entity_id
_entity_poly.type
_entity_poly.pdbx_seq_one_letter_code
_entity_poly.pdbx_strand_id
1 'polypeptide(L)'
;MKTSCSYLASFLLAGGLFFAAAPLAHAQDKPVKEADKINKKRNKLLAKETGLSKDQLNYDAQFVTAAASSNMLETALGQLAQKKAIATEVQDWGRQMDQTHGQAQRDLQAIAEQAHIALPVAMSKDDKELYDDVDDRKYLGFDKKYLRSLKSLHERMLKEYAEAATKLASPELQQYAARMLPVLRQDEQTIDQLFQRANDRK
;
A
#
# COMPACT_ATOMS: atom_id res chain seq x y z
N MET A 1 -12.75 -68.43 -0.45
CA MET A 1 -13.26 -67.04 -0.29
C MET A 1 -12.09 -66.12 -0.64
N LYS A 2 -12.17 -65.49 -1.82
CA LYS A 2 -11.14 -64.58 -2.36
C LYS A 2 -11.65 -63.14 -2.22
N THR A 3 -10.98 -62.32 -1.44
CA THR A 3 -11.27 -60.90 -1.36
C THR A 3 -10.19 -60.15 -2.13
N SER A 4 -10.59 -59.58 -3.26
CA SER A 4 -9.78 -58.67 -4.09
C SER A 4 -9.76 -57.27 -3.44
N CYS A 5 -8.59 -56.76 -3.19
CA CYS A 5 -8.34 -55.37 -2.76
C CYS A 5 -7.92 -54.58 -4.00
N SER A 6 -8.79 -53.65 -4.45
CA SER A 6 -8.53 -52.74 -5.57
C SER A 6 -7.78 -51.49 -5.03
N TYR A 7 -6.57 -51.27 -5.49
CA TYR A 7 -5.82 -50.02 -5.27
C TYR A 7 -6.26 -48.98 -6.29
N LEU A 8 -6.87 -47.88 -5.80
CA LEU A 8 -7.11 -46.67 -6.55
C LEU A 8 -5.84 -45.82 -6.52
N ALA A 9 -5.20 -45.70 -7.66
CA ALA A 9 -4.08 -44.80 -7.85
C ALA A 9 -4.59 -43.36 -8.10
N SER A 10 -4.36 -42.47 -7.15
CA SER A 10 -4.62 -41.05 -7.32
C SER A 10 -3.45 -40.39 -8.06
N PHE A 11 -3.71 -39.97 -9.29
CA PHE A 11 -2.78 -39.10 -10.05
C PHE A 11 -2.88 -37.68 -9.55
N LEU A 12 -1.85 -37.20 -8.84
CA LEU A 12 -1.61 -35.79 -8.54
C LEU A 12 -1.02 -35.12 -9.79
N LEU A 13 -1.84 -34.36 -10.50
CA LEU A 13 -1.35 -33.41 -11.51
C LEU A 13 -0.75 -32.18 -10.80
N ALA A 14 0.57 -32.14 -10.71
CA ALA A 14 1.32 -30.96 -10.34
C ALA A 14 1.31 -29.98 -11.52
N GLY A 15 0.36 -29.06 -11.53
CA GLY A 15 0.31 -27.92 -12.44
C GLY A 15 1.35 -26.89 -12.02
N GLY A 16 2.55 -26.93 -12.63
CA GLY A 16 3.56 -25.87 -12.49
C GLY A 16 3.05 -24.59 -13.14
N LEU A 17 2.71 -23.57 -12.34
CA LEU A 17 2.51 -22.21 -12.80
C LEU A 17 3.88 -21.61 -13.16
N PHE A 18 4.22 -21.64 -14.45
CA PHE A 18 5.31 -20.83 -14.99
C PHE A 18 4.89 -19.35 -14.93
N PHE A 19 5.40 -18.62 -13.96
CA PHE A 19 5.39 -17.15 -13.99
C PHE A 19 6.39 -16.71 -15.08
N ALA A 20 5.89 -16.37 -16.25
CA ALA A 20 6.69 -15.66 -17.25
C ALA A 20 6.93 -14.24 -16.71
N ALA A 21 8.20 -13.94 -16.41
CA ALA A 21 8.63 -12.58 -16.07
C ALA A 21 8.45 -11.68 -17.31
N ALA A 22 7.42 -10.85 -17.32
CA ALA A 22 7.23 -9.82 -18.35
C ALA A 22 8.24 -8.67 -18.13
N PRO A 23 8.69 -7.99 -19.20
CA PRO A 23 9.67 -6.91 -19.07
C PRO A 23 9.07 -5.71 -18.32
N LEU A 24 9.76 -5.27 -17.28
CA LEU A 24 9.33 -4.34 -16.24
C LEU A 24 9.16 -2.86 -16.70
N ALA A 25 9.54 -2.49 -17.91
CA ALA A 25 9.69 -1.08 -18.29
C ALA A 25 8.41 -0.33 -18.73
N HIS A 26 7.27 -1.00 -18.96
CA HIS A 26 6.02 -0.34 -19.41
C HIS A 26 4.79 -0.71 -18.55
N ALA A 27 5.00 -1.29 -17.36
CA ALA A 27 3.94 -1.89 -16.57
C ALA A 27 3.48 -1.06 -15.35
N GLN A 28 4.06 0.11 -15.07
CA GLN A 28 3.94 0.77 -13.77
C GLN A 28 2.56 1.35 -13.45
N ASP A 29 1.78 1.77 -14.45
CA ASP A 29 0.38 2.19 -14.24
C ASP A 29 -0.63 1.02 -14.28
N LYS A 30 -0.21 -0.13 -14.80
CA LYS A 30 -1.13 -1.26 -15.03
C LYS A 30 -1.75 -1.83 -13.75
N PRO A 31 -1.01 -2.02 -12.62
CA PRO A 31 -1.58 -2.67 -11.44
C PRO A 31 -2.74 -1.89 -10.82
N VAL A 32 -2.60 -0.57 -10.67
CA VAL A 32 -3.68 0.28 -10.14
C VAL A 32 -4.84 0.34 -11.13
N LYS A 33 -4.57 0.56 -12.42
CA LYS A 33 -5.62 0.59 -13.47
C LYS A 33 -6.37 -0.73 -13.62
N GLU A 34 -5.69 -1.87 -13.42
CA GLU A 34 -6.33 -3.19 -13.43
C GLU A 34 -7.24 -3.39 -12.21
N ALA A 35 -6.77 -3.04 -11.01
CA ALA A 35 -7.59 -3.05 -9.81
C ALA A 35 -8.82 -2.15 -9.96
N ASP A 36 -8.63 -0.93 -10.45
CA ASP A 36 -9.72 0.02 -10.71
C ASP A 36 -10.74 -0.51 -11.72
N LYS A 37 -10.28 -1.16 -12.78
CA LYS A 37 -11.17 -1.77 -13.79
C LYS A 37 -12.02 -2.90 -13.19
N ILE A 38 -11.41 -3.74 -12.37
CA ILE A 38 -12.11 -4.82 -11.66
C ILE A 38 -13.14 -4.20 -10.70
N ASN A 39 -12.74 -3.21 -9.91
CA ASN A 39 -13.59 -2.53 -8.95
C ASN A 39 -14.77 -1.82 -9.61
N LYS A 40 -14.55 -1.09 -10.72
CA LYS A 40 -15.64 -0.45 -11.49
C LYS A 40 -16.66 -1.44 -12.02
N LYS A 41 -16.20 -2.62 -12.51
CA LYS A 41 -17.10 -3.68 -12.99
C LYS A 41 -17.92 -4.24 -11.83
N ARG A 42 -17.28 -4.55 -10.69
CA ARG A 42 -17.94 -5.03 -9.47
C ARG A 42 -18.97 -4.01 -8.96
N ASN A 43 -18.58 -2.74 -8.84
CA ASN A 43 -19.41 -1.68 -8.27
C ASN A 43 -20.68 -1.43 -9.10
N LYS A 44 -20.61 -1.66 -10.42
CA LYS A 44 -21.79 -1.61 -11.28
C LYS A 44 -22.83 -2.68 -10.91
N LEU A 45 -22.40 -3.83 -10.42
CA LEU A 45 -23.29 -4.92 -9.97
C LEU A 45 -23.79 -4.62 -8.56
N LEU A 46 -22.89 -4.33 -7.62
CA LEU A 46 -23.22 -4.06 -6.21
C LEU A 46 -24.19 -2.89 -6.02
N ALA A 47 -24.08 -1.84 -6.82
CA ALA A 47 -25.01 -0.72 -6.77
C ALA A 47 -26.48 -1.11 -6.99
N LYS A 48 -26.73 -2.24 -7.69
CA LYS A 48 -28.09 -2.76 -7.89
C LYS A 48 -28.61 -3.58 -6.70
N GLU A 49 -27.70 -4.11 -5.88
CA GLU A 49 -27.99 -5.06 -4.81
C GLU A 49 -28.02 -4.38 -3.44
N THR A 50 -27.17 -3.37 -3.22
CA THR A 50 -26.94 -2.76 -1.90
C THR A 50 -27.70 -1.46 -1.67
N GLY A 51 -28.27 -0.84 -2.71
CA GLY A 51 -28.86 0.50 -2.61
C GLY A 51 -27.84 1.64 -2.53
N LEU A 52 -26.53 1.35 -2.45
CA LEU A 52 -25.48 2.36 -2.53
C LEU A 52 -25.31 2.85 -3.96
N SER A 53 -24.98 4.12 -4.14
CA SER A 53 -24.68 4.65 -5.46
C SER A 53 -23.35 4.07 -5.99
N LYS A 54 -23.25 3.97 -7.31
CA LYS A 54 -22.00 3.57 -7.95
C LYS A 54 -20.83 4.50 -7.58
N ASP A 55 -21.11 5.78 -7.37
CA ASP A 55 -20.07 6.75 -7.06
C ASP A 55 -19.56 6.58 -5.61
N GLN A 56 -20.41 6.24 -4.65
CA GLN A 56 -20.00 5.86 -3.30
C GLN A 56 -19.08 4.63 -3.32
N LEU A 57 -19.50 3.56 -4.00
CA LEU A 57 -18.70 2.33 -4.13
C LEU A 57 -17.37 2.56 -4.87
N ASN A 58 -17.36 3.45 -5.86
CA ASN A 58 -16.13 3.82 -6.57
C ASN A 58 -15.18 4.64 -5.68
N TYR A 59 -15.72 5.55 -4.86
CA TYR A 59 -14.94 6.33 -3.92
C TYR A 59 -14.25 5.43 -2.88
N ASP A 60 -14.97 4.46 -2.31
CA ASP A 60 -14.41 3.45 -1.40
C ASP A 60 -13.25 2.68 -2.07
N ALA A 61 -13.48 2.19 -3.29
CA ALA A 61 -12.47 1.43 -4.01
C ALA A 61 -11.25 2.29 -4.39
N GLN A 62 -11.43 3.55 -4.76
CA GLN A 62 -10.33 4.49 -5.06
C GLN A 62 -9.49 4.78 -3.81
N PHE A 63 -10.14 5.02 -2.66
CA PHE A 63 -9.42 5.19 -1.40
C PHE A 63 -8.57 3.93 -1.09
N VAL A 64 -9.16 2.75 -1.18
CA VAL A 64 -8.48 1.48 -0.87
C VAL A 64 -7.28 1.24 -1.80
N THR A 65 -7.42 1.50 -3.10
CA THR A 65 -6.31 1.31 -4.06
C THR A 65 -5.19 2.33 -3.84
N ALA A 66 -5.52 3.59 -3.53
CA ALA A 66 -4.55 4.63 -3.20
C ALA A 66 -3.82 4.32 -1.88
N ALA A 67 -4.56 3.98 -0.82
CA ALA A 67 -4.00 3.63 0.48
C ALA A 67 -3.07 2.40 0.39
N ALA A 68 -3.44 1.38 -0.39
CA ALA A 68 -2.58 0.21 -0.61
C ALA A 68 -1.27 0.59 -1.31
N SER A 69 -1.32 1.46 -2.31
CA SER A 69 -0.12 1.96 -3.00
C SER A 69 0.79 2.75 -2.05
N SER A 70 0.22 3.66 -1.26
CA SER A 70 0.99 4.45 -0.28
C SER A 70 1.61 3.57 0.81
N ASN A 71 0.89 2.58 1.36
CA ASN A 71 1.46 1.64 2.34
C ASN A 71 2.63 0.84 1.75
N MET A 72 2.54 0.41 0.49
CA MET A 72 3.65 -0.26 -0.20
C MET A 72 4.85 0.67 -0.37
N LEU A 73 4.62 1.94 -0.72
CA LEU A 73 5.68 2.95 -0.83
C LEU A 73 6.37 3.18 0.50
N GLU A 74 5.61 3.43 1.57
CA GLU A 74 6.16 3.73 2.90
C GLU A 74 6.92 2.55 3.50
N THR A 75 6.43 1.33 3.30
CA THR A 75 7.15 0.10 3.65
C THR A 75 8.48 0.01 2.89
N ALA A 76 8.47 0.23 1.58
CA ALA A 76 9.67 0.17 0.76
C ALA A 76 10.67 1.29 1.08
N LEU A 77 10.20 2.51 1.32
CA LEU A 77 11.02 3.65 1.76
C LEU A 77 11.61 3.40 3.16
N GLY A 78 10.85 2.79 4.07
CA GLY A 78 11.34 2.37 5.38
C GLY A 78 12.48 1.37 5.28
N GLN A 79 12.35 0.34 4.44
CA GLN A 79 13.40 -0.64 4.15
C GLN A 79 14.63 -0.01 3.48
N LEU A 80 14.41 0.98 2.62
CA LEU A 80 15.47 1.71 1.97
C LEU A 80 16.27 2.56 2.96
N ALA A 81 15.58 3.26 3.88
CA ALA A 81 16.22 4.08 4.92
C ALA A 81 17.08 3.23 5.87
N GLN A 82 16.64 2.02 6.24
CA GLN A 82 17.45 1.08 7.03
C GLN A 82 18.79 0.75 6.38
N LYS A 83 18.86 0.77 5.04
CA LYS A 83 20.06 0.40 4.27
C LYS A 83 20.93 1.60 3.89
N LYS A 84 20.34 2.75 3.63
CA LYS A 84 21.02 3.89 2.99
C LYS A 84 21.18 5.10 3.88
N ALA A 85 20.35 5.27 4.90
CA ALA A 85 20.44 6.44 5.78
C ALA A 85 21.77 6.43 6.53
N ILE A 86 22.36 7.62 6.68
CA ILE A 86 23.60 7.81 7.45
C ILE A 86 23.29 8.02 8.92
N ALA A 87 22.22 8.74 9.22
CA ALA A 87 21.80 9.00 10.58
C ALA A 87 21.11 7.79 11.19
N THR A 88 21.59 7.31 12.33
CA THR A 88 21.00 6.16 13.04
C THR A 88 19.53 6.38 13.34
N GLU A 89 19.14 7.61 13.75
CA GLU A 89 17.74 7.93 14.01
C GLU A 89 16.85 7.85 12.76
N VAL A 90 17.40 8.09 11.56
CA VAL A 90 16.66 7.90 10.29
C VAL A 90 16.55 6.44 9.93
N GLN A 91 17.58 5.63 10.23
CA GLN A 91 17.51 4.16 10.08
C GLN A 91 16.46 3.55 11.03
N ASP A 92 16.44 3.99 12.29
CA ASP A 92 15.47 3.52 13.29
C ASP A 92 14.05 3.93 12.92
N TRP A 93 13.87 5.15 12.44
CA TRP A 93 12.61 5.61 11.87
C TRP A 93 12.18 4.77 10.66
N GLY A 94 13.11 4.47 9.76
CA GLY A 94 12.85 3.57 8.62
C GLY A 94 12.35 2.19 9.05
N ARG A 95 12.87 1.64 10.14
CA ARG A 95 12.40 0.37 10.69
C ARG A 95 10.96 0.49 11.23
N GLN A 96 10.65 1.58 11.91
CA GLN A 96 9.31 1.84 12.40
C GLN A 96 8.30 2.00 11.26
N MET A 97 8.65 2.75 10.22
CA MET A 97 7.83 2.93 9.00
C MET A 97 7.51 1.59 8.33
N ASP A 98 8.54 0.75 8.11
CA ASP A 98 8.36 -0.60 7.54
C ASP A 98 7.36 -1.44 8.34
N GLN A 99 7.48 -1.46 9.67
CA GLN A 99 6.59 -2.21 10.55
C GLN A 99 5.16 -1.65 10.55
N THR A 100 5.01 -0.34 10.73
CA THR A 100 3.72 0.33 10.87
C THR A 100 2.91 0.23 9.57
N HIS A 101 3.52 0.61 8.43
CA HIS A 101 2.82 0.60 7.15
C HIS A 101 2.69 -0.80 6.56
N GLY A 102 3.61 -1.72 6.88
CA GLY A 102 3.43 -3.14 6.60
C GLY A 102 2.25 -3.75 7.35
N GLN A 103 1.98 -3.34 8.60
CA GLN A 103 0.78 -3.75 9.34
C GLN A 103 -0.48 -3.10 8.77
N ALA A 104 -0.43 -1.79 8.48
CA ALA A 104 -1.54 -1.07 7.86
C ALA A 104 -1.97 -1.70 6.51
N GLN A 105 -1.01 -2.18 5.72
CA GLN A 105 -1.27 -2.91 4.48
C GLN A 105 -2.02 -4.22 4.72
N ARG A 106 -1.62 -5.01 5.72
CA ARG A 106 -2.32 -6.27 6.06
C ARG A 106 -3.74 -6.02 6.55
N ASP A 107 -3.93 -5.00 7.40
CA ASP A 107 -5.25 -4.62 7.90
C ASP A 107 -6.17 -4.17 6.74
N LEU A 108 -5.64 -3.35 5.83
CA LEU A 108 -6.36 -2.90 4.65
C LEU A 108 -6.72 -4.06 3.72
N GLN A 109 -5.81 -5.02 3.55
CA GLN A 109 -6.05 -6.20 2.74
C GLN A 109 -7.21 -7.02 3.30
N ALA A 110 -7.26 -7.26 4.61
CA ALA A 110 -8.35 -8.00 5.25
C ALA A 110 -9.72 -7.31 5.04
N ILE A 111 -9.77 -5.98 5.15
CA ILE A 111 -10.99 -5.19 4.90
C ILE A 111 -11.37 -5.26 3.41
N ALA A 112 -10.41 -5.12 2.51
CA ALA A 112 -10.63 -5.16 1.07
C ALA A 112 -11.16 -6.53 0.62
N GLU A 113 -10.65 -7.62 1.18
CA GLU A 113 -11.13 -8.98 0.92
C GLU A 113 -12.61 -9.16 1.34
N GLN A 114 -12.95 -8.72 2.55
CA GLN A 114 -14.34 -8.76 3.05
C GLN A 114 -15.28 -7.90 2.20
N ALA A 115 -14.81 -6.73 1.77
CA ALA A 115 -15.55 -5.83 0.91
C ALA A 115 -15.50 -6.22 -0.59
N HIS A 116 -14.80 -7.30 -0.94
CA HIS A 116 -14.54 -7.73 -2.31
C HIS A 116 -13.89 -6.65 -3.19
N ILE A 117 -13.08 -5.75 -2.62
CA ILE A 117 -12.34 -4.72 -3.34
C ILE A 117 -11.01 -5.29 -3.83
N ALA A 118 -10.77 -5.23 -5.12
CA ALA A 118 -9.48 -5.62 -5.70
C ALA A 118 -8.41 -4.59 -5.34
N LEU A 119 -7.28 -5.07 -4.80
CA LEU A 119 -6.09 -4.27 -4.51
C LEU A 119 -5.10 -4.28 -5.66
N PRO A 120 -4.29 -3.22 -5.84
CA PRO A 120 -3.19 -3.23 -6.76
C PRO A 120 -2.09 -4.19 -6.29
N VAL A 121 -1.46 -4.90 -7.21
CA VAL A 121 -0.35 -5.83 -6.93
C VAL A 121 1.03 -5.14 -6.83
N ALA A 122 1.09 -3.85 -7.13
CA ALA A 122 2.28 -3.01 -7.02
C ALA A 122 1.87 -1.55 -6.84
N MET A 123 2.83 -0.71 -6.45
CA MET A 123 2.66 0.74 -6.30
C MET A 123 2.12 1.39 -7.58
N SER A 124 1.47 2.53 -7.41
CA SER A 124 1.14 3.44 -8.51
C SER A 124 2.43 3.92 -9.20
N LYS A 125 2.27 4.45 -10.42
CA LYS A 125 3.40 5.03 -11.14
C LYS A 125 4.04 6.17 -10.35
N ASP A 126 3.22 7.07 -9.82
CA ASP A 126 3.69 8.24 -9.07
C ASP A 126 4.43 7.84 -7.79
N ASP A 127 3.93 6.83 -7.06
CA ASP A 127 4.59 6.31 -5.86
C ASP A 127 5.91 5.60 -6.20
N LYS A 128 5.94 4.87 -7.32
CA LYS A 128 7.18 4.25 -7.80
C LYS A 128 8.22 5.29 -8.24
N GLU A 129 7.80 6.35 -8.92
CA GLU A 129 8.69 7.46 -9.30
C GLU A 129 9.24 8.17 -8.06
N LEU A 130 8.41 8.37 -7.04
CA LEU A 130 8.88 8.93 -5.75
C LEU A 130 9.91 8.01 -5.08
N TYR A 131 9.66 6.71 -5.05
CA TYR A 131 10.61 5.73 -4.53
C TYR A 131 11.95 5.82 -5.27
N ASP A 132 11.94 5.82 -6.61
CA ASP A 132 13.14 5.86 -7.43
C ASP A 132 13.92 7.17 -7.23
N ASP A 133 13.24 8.31 -7.14
CA ASP A 133 13.87 9.61 -6.88
C ASP A 133 14.54 9.68 -5.50
N VAL A 134 14.02 8.96 -4.50
CA VAL A 134 14.66 8.83 -3.18
C VAL A 134 15.83 7.84 -3.26
N ASP A 135 15.67 6.71 -3.95
CA ASP A 135 16.69 5.67 -4.07
C ASP A 135 17.94 6.15 -4.81
N ASP A 136 17.80 7.05 -5.77
CA ASP A 136 18.92 7.62 -6.53
C ASP A 136 19.85 8.48 -5.67
N ARG A 137 19.45 8.88 -4.45
CA ARG A 137 20.26 9.72 -3.56
C ARG A 137 21.26 8.91 -2.74
N LYS A 138 22.36 9.57 -2.38
CA LYS A 138 23.46 8.98 -1.61
C LYS A 138 23.85 9.88 -0.44
N TYR A 139 24.39 9.29 0.60
CA TYR A 139 24.95 9.99 1.77
C TYR A 139 23.92 10.93 2.43
N LEU A 140 24.37 12.08 2.92
CA LEU A 140 23.50 13.10 3.54
C LEU A 140 22.39 13.59 2.61
N GLY A 141 22.57 13.49 1.30
CA GLY A 141 21.54 13.79 0.31
C GLY A 141 20.37 12.81 0.36
N PHE A 142 20.63 11.55 0.74
CA PHE A 142 19.59 10.56 0.96
C PHE A 142 18.68 10.93 2.14
N ASP A 143 19.25 11.15 3.33
CA ASP A 143 18.46 11.47 4.54
C ASP A 143 17.54 12.67 4.32
N LYS A 144 18.10 13.76 3.74
CA LYS A 144 17.33 14.97 3.45
C LYS A 144 16.23 14.75 2.43
N LYS A 145 16.49 13.99 1.37
CA LYS A 145 15.50 13.69 0.32
C LYS A 145 14.39 12.79 0.85
N TYR A 146 14.76 11.72 1.54
CA TYR A 146 13.85 10.78 2.17
C TYR A 146 12.85 11.49 3.09
N LEU A 147 13.35 12.27 4.05
CA LEU A 147 12.50 12.97 5.02
C LEU A 147 11.62 14.05 4.36
N ARG A 148 12.15 14.78 3.36
CA ARG A 148 11.34 15.75 2.59
C ARG A 148 10.22 15.06 1.82
N SER A 149 10.51 13.94 1.20
CA SER A 149 9.53 13.17 0.44
C SER A 149 8.43 12.61 1.34
N LEU A 150 8.79 12.06 2.50
CA LEU A 150 7.82 11.61 3.50
C LEU A 150 6.96 12.77 4.00
N LYS A 151 7.53 13.94 4.29
CA LYS A 151 6.75 15.10 4.71
C LYS A 151 5.63 15.43 3.72
N SER A 152 5.97 15.59 2.44
CA SER A 152 4.97 15.88 1.41
C SER A 152 3.94 14.76 1.22
N LEU A 153 4.36 13.51 1.39
CA LEU A 153 3.48 12.34 1.34
C LEU A 153 2.47 12.37 2.49
N HIS A 154 2.94 12.57 3.73
CA HIS A 154 2.10 12.59 4.93
C HIS A 154 1.12 13.77 4.95
N GLU A 155 1.53 14.97 4.51
CA GLU A 155 0.63 16.12 4.34
C GLU A 155 -0.55 15.80 3.39
N ARG A 156 -0.31 15.04 2.32
CA ARG A 156 -1.36 14.57 1.40
C ARG A 156 -2.22 13.52 2.06
N MET A 157 -1.61 12.48 2.65
CA MET A 157 -2.32 11.37 3.28
C MET A 157 -3.23 11.84 4.42
N LEU A 158 -2.78 12.78 5.25
CA LEU A 158 -3.62 13.35 6.32
C LEU A 158 -4.93 13.96 5.80
N LYS A 159 -4.89 14.66 4.68
CA LYS A 159 -6.09 15.21 4.03
C LYS A 159 -6.99 14.10 3.48
N GLU A 160 -6.40 13.15 2.76
CA GLU A 160 -7.13 12.03 2.15
C GLU A 160 -7.81 11.15 3.20
N TYR A 161 -7.09 10.81 4.28
CA TYR A 161 -7.63 9.98 5.36
C TYR A 161 -8.66 10.71 6.23
N ALA A 162 -8.50 12.03 6.45
CA ALA A 162 -9.51 12.83 7.16
C ALA A 162 -10.83 12.90 6.37
N GLU A 163 -10.75 13.03 5.05
CA GLU A 163 -11.91 12.99 4.18
C GLU A 163 -12.54 11.60 4.15
N ALA A 164 -11.71 10.57 3.97
CA ALA A 164 -12.14 9.16 3.94
C ALA A 164 -12.85 8.73 5.22
N ALA A 165 -12.36 9.13 6.39
CA ALA A 165 -12.97 8.80 7.68
C ALA A 165 -14.43 9.26 7.82
N THR A 166 -14.90 10.20 6.97
CA THR A 166 -16.26 10.74 7.02
C THR A 166 -17.08 10.46 5.77
N LYS A 167 -16.44 10.20 4.62
CA LYS A 167 -17.14 10.13 3.32
C LYS A 167 -17.25 8.72 2.73
N LEU A 168 -16.44 7.77 3.18
CA LEU A 168 -16.52 6.39 2.72
C LEU A 168 -17.89 5.79 3.05
N ALA A 169 -18.42 4.95 2.19
CA ALA A 169 -19.70 4.29 2.40
C ALA A 169 -19.57 3.07 3.33
N SER A 170 -18.41 2.37 3.31
CA SER A 170 -18.13 1.25 4.22
C SER A 170 -17.72 1.76 5.61
N PRO A 171 -18.46 1.38 6.68
CA PRO A 171 -18.08 1.71 8.06
C PRO A 171 -16.69 1.17 8.46
N GLU A 172 -16.30 0.01 7.96
CA GLU A 172 -15.01 -0.63 8.22
C GLU A 172 -13.87 0.19 7.62
N LEU A 173 -14.05 0.71 6.41
CA LEU A 173 -13.09 1.60 5.77
C LEU A 173 -13.03 2.97 6.44
N GLN A 174 -14.17 3.52 6.89
CA GLN A 174 -14.18 4.74 7.71
C GLN A 174 -13.37 4.55 9.00
N GLN A 175 -13.58 3.43 9.70
CA GLN A 175 -12.84 3.09 10.92
C GLN A 175 -11.35 2.90 10.65
N TYR A 176 -10.99 2.24 9.54
CA TYR A 176 -9.59 2.12 9.13
C TYR A 176 -8.95 3.50 8.93
N ALA A 177 -9.59 4.37 8.14
CA ALA A 177 -9.10 5.72 7.91
C ALA A 177 -8.97 6.52 9.22
N ALA A 178 -9.98 6.45 10.09
CA ALA A 178 -9.97 7.13 11.38
C ALA A 178 -8.86 6.63 12.32
N ARG A 179 -8.58 5.31 12.34
CA ARG A 179 -7.47 4.73 13.14
C ARG A 179 -6.10 5.15 12.62
N MET A 180 -5.94 5.34 11.33
CA MET A 180 -4.67 5.79 10.76
C MET A 180 -4.36 7.27 10.99
N LEU A 181 -5.35 8.13 11.19
CA LEU A 181 -5.12 9.57 11.38
C LEU A 181 -4.18 9.91 12.54
N PRO A 182 -4.34 9.37 13.77
CA PRO A 182 -3.38 9.65 14.84
C PRO A 182 -1.97 9.11 14.53
N VAL A 183 -1.85 7.98 13.83
CA VAL A 183 -0.57 7.43 13.39
C VAL A 183 0.11 8.42 12.44
N LEU A 184 -0.57 8.82 11.37
CA LEU A 184 -0.05 9.75 10.38
C LEU A 184 0.36 11.12 10.98
N ARG A 185 -0.38 11.62 11.99
CA ARG A 185 -0.01 12.86 12.70
C ARG A 185 1.25 12.70 13.54
N GLN A 186 1.39 11.56 14.21
CA GLN A 186 2.60 11.23 14.97
C GLN A 186 3.81 11.13 14.03
N ASP A 187 3.62 10.48 12.90
CA ASP A 187 4.65 10.30 11.87
C ASP A 187 5.08 11.66 11.29
N GLU A 188 4.14 12.55 10.95
CA GLU A 188 4.42 13.91 10.48
C GLU A 188 5.28 14.68 11.47
N GLN A 189 4.94 14.64 12.77
CA GLN A 189 5.73 15.31 13.82
C GLN A 189 7.15 14.75 13.90
N THR A 190 7.31 13.43 13.82
CA THR A 190 8.63 12.78 13.85
C THR A 190 9.46 13.13 12.62
N ILE A 191 8.83 13.09 11.45
CA ILE A 191 9.46 13.46 10.17
C ILE A 191 9.98 14.92 10.23
N ASP A 192 9.19 15.87 10.74
CA ASP A 192 9.57 17.26 10.88
C ASP A 192 10.80 17.44 11.79
N GLN A 193 10.83 16.75 12.94
CA GLN A 193 11.96 16.79 13.86
C GLN A 193 13.23 16.20 13.23
N LEU A 194 13.11 15.06 12.54
CA LEU A 194 14.24 14.43 11.86
C LEU A 194 14.74 15.27 10.69
N PHE A 195 13.82 15.90 9.93
CA PHE A 195 14.18 16.76 8.81
C PHE A 195 14.93 18.01 9.25
N GLN A 196 14.54 18.65 10.35
CA GLN A 196 15.28 19.76 10.94
C GLN A 196 16.70 19.33 11.31
N ARG A 197 16.84 18.22 12.06
CA ARG A 197 18.17 17.68 12.43
C ARG A 197 19.04 17.32 11.22
N ALA A 198 18.42 16.76 10.16
CA ALA A 198 19.15 16.45 8.93
C ALA A 198 19.63 17.70 8.19
N ASN A 199 18.89 18.82 8.26
CA ASN A 199 19.30 20.09 7.66
C ASN A 199 20.45 20.76 8.41
N ASP A 200 20.52 20.61 9.74
CA ASP A 200 21.57 21.19 10.60
C ASP A 200 22.91 20.45 10.45
N ARG A 201 22.90 19.25 9.92
CA ARG A 201 24.13 18.48 9.60
C ARG A 201 24.79 19.04 8.34
N LYS A 202 26.07 19.45 8.48
CA LYS A 202 26.92 19.94 7.40
C LYS A 202 27.65 18.80 6.72
#